data_f4e6ab5d5503fc26453633b57c8bd22e
#
_entry.id   f4e6ab5d5503fc26453633b57c8bd22e
#
_cell.length_a   1.000
_cell.length_b   1.000
_cell.length_c   1.000
_cell.angle_alpha   90.00
_cell.angle_beta   90.00
_cell.angle_gamma   90.00
#
_symmetry.space_group_name_H-M   'P 1'
#
loop_
_entity.id
_entity.type
_entity.pdbx_description
1 polymer ?
#
loop_
_entity_poly.entity_id
_entity_poly.type
_entity_poly.pdbx_seq_one_letter_code
_entity_poly.pdbx_strand_id
1 'polypeptide(L)'
;MSVATRSNPASSMAMAIARIVIGVMFIMFAQYKLLHPDFAHGGYAHYVQGWLDTTAVGFYKPFLRATLKFPVASGYAVGIFEMLVGISMVLGFAVRPFAILGALFMLNIALSTWNLPAGTPAWRYLGNQLENIPLMLLFILFFVHGAGSTFGLDRRK
;
A
#
# COMPACT_ATOMS: atom_id res chain seq x y z
N MET A 1 16.12 -12.55 32.42
CA MET A 1 17.12 -12.80 31.34
C MET A 1 16.50 -12.42 30.01
N SER A 2 16.83 -11.22 29.49
CA SER A 2 16.37 -10.75 28.18
C SER A 2 17.30 -11.35 27.13
N VAL A 3 16.83 -12.33 26.38
CA VAL A 3 17.53 -12.81 25.18
C VAL A 3 17.35 -11.75 24.11
N ALA A 4 18.32 -10.84 23.99
CA ALA A 4 18.40 -9.93 22.86
C ALA A 4 18.63 -10.79 21.61
N THR A 5 17.59 -11.10 20.88
CA THR A 5 17.67 -11.75 19.56
C THR A 5 18.41 -10.79 18.62
N ARG A 6 19.73 -11.01 18.45
CA ARG A 6 20.51 -10.33 17.41
C ARG A 6 19.86 -10.68 16.06
N SER A 7 19.27 -9.68 15.43
CA SER A 7 18.77 -9.85 14.06
C SER A 7 19.93 -10.30 13.16
N ASN A 8 19.73 -11.36 12.40
CA ASN A 8 20.73 -11.85 11.44
C ASN A 8 21.01 -10.72 10.42
N PRO A 9 22.30 -10.35 10.20
CA PRO A 9 22.63 -9.27 9.26
C PRO A 9 22.07 -9.48 7.85
N ALA A 10 22.01 -10.72 7.38
CA ALA A 10 21.45 -11.06 6.08
C ALA A 10 19.94 -10.78 6.00
N SER A 11 19.18 -11.11 7.06
CA SER A 11 17.74 -10.82 7.08
C SER A 11 17.46 -9.30 7.13
N SER A 12 18.26 -8.55 7.88
CA SER A 12 18.14 -7.09 7.94
C SER A 12 18.44 -6.43 6.58
N MET A 13 19.43 -6.95 5.85
CA MET A 13 19.77 -6.47 4.52
C MET A 13 18.67 -6.80 3.49
N ALA A 14 18.13 -8.03 3.52
CA ALA A 14 17.04 -8.42 2.64
C ALA A 14 15.78 -7.55 2.86
N MET A 15 15.45 -7.25 4.13
CA MET A 15 14.35 -6.37 4.46
C MET A 15 14.58 -4.93 3.99
N ALA A 16 15.81 -4.42 4.09
CA ALA A 16 16.14 -3.08 3.60
C ALA A 16 16.04 -3.00 2.07
N ILE A 17 16.51 -4.01 1.35
CA ILE A 17 16.40 -4.08 -0.11
C ILE A 17 14.92 -4.15 -0.52
N ALA A 18 14.12 -5.04 0.08
CA ALA A 18 12.69 -5.14 -0.20
C ALA A 18 11.97 -3.81 0.04
N ARG A 19 12.28 -3.12 1.14
CA ARG A 19 11.74 -1.81 1.46
C ARG A 19 12.06 -0.77 0.39
N ILE A 20 13.32 -0.71 -0.06
CA ILE A 20 13.75 0.25 -1.08
C ILE A 20 13.05 -0.04 -2.42
N VAL A 21 12.98 -1.30 -2.83
CA VAL A 21 12.29 -1.70 -4.06
C VAL A 21 10.82 -1.29 -4.03
N ILE A 22 10.11 -1.59 -2.94
CA ILE A 22 8.70 -1.19 -2.77
C ILE A 22 8.57 0.33 -2.78
N GLY A 23 9.49 1.04 -2.12
CA GLY A 23 9.50 2.51 -2.12
C GLY A 23 9.63 3.09 -3.53
N VAL A 24 10.54 2.55 -4.34
CA VAL A 24 10.70 2.97 -5.75
C VAL A 24 9.43 2.70 -6.55
N MET A 25 8.79 1.54 -6.38
CA MET A 25 7.52 1.22 -7.06
C MET A 25 6.43 2.23 -6.68
N PHE A 26 6.29 2.56 -5.40
CA PHE A 26 5.32 3.55 -4.94
C PHE A 26 5.57 4.94 -5.53
N ILE A 27 6.84 5.37 -5.61
CA ILE A 27 7.22 6.64 -6.26
C ILE A 27 6.82 6.63 -7.75
N MET A 28 7.07 5.54 -8.46
CA MET A 28 6.70 5.41 -9.87
C MET A 28 5.19 5.50 -10.09
N PHE A 29 4.38 4.83 -9.27
CA PHE A 29 2.92 4.94 -9.34
C PHE A 29 2.42 6.33 -8.95
N ALA A 30 2.99 6.92 -7.92
CA ALA A 30 2.66 8.27 -7.48
C ALA A 30 3.00 9.31 -8.55
N GLN A 31 4.19 9.21 -9.15
CA GLN A 31 4.63 10.11 -10.22
C GLN A 31 3.62 10.09 -11.39
N TYR A 32 3.20 8.91 -11.83
CA TYR A 32 2.19 8.80 -12.88
C TYR A 32 0.91 9.56 -12.51
N LYS A 33 0.39 9.36 -11.29
CA LYS A 33 -0.86 9.98 -10.83
C LYS A 33 -0.76 11.50 -10.63
N LEU A 34 0.42 12.00 -10.29
CA LEU A 34 0.64 13.43 -10.03
C LEU A 34 0.98 14.22 -11.29
N LEU A 35 1.73 13.62 -12.22
CA LEU A 35 2.17 14.30 -13.44
C LEU A 35 1.18 14.18 -14.60
N HIS A 36 0.25 13.24 -14.55
CA HIS A 36 -0.77 13.05 -15.56
C HIS A 36 -2.14 13.45 -15.00
N PRO A 37 -2.62 14.68 -15.28
CA PRO A 37 -3.88 15.19 -14.74
C PRO A 37 -5.09 14.29 -15.04
N ASP A 38 -5.06 13.55 -16.13
CA ASP A 38 -6.13 12.66 -16.56
C ASP A 38 -6.50 11.62 -15.49
N PHE A 39 -5.51 11.18 -14.66
CA PHE A 39 -5.82 10.29 -13.56
C PHE A 39 -6.74 10.96 -12.53
N ALA A 40 -6.42 12.16 -12.10
CA ALA A 40 -7.23 12.88 -11.10
C ALA A 40 -8.56 13.37 -11.70
N HIS A 41 -8.57 13.82 -12.96
CA HIS A 41 -9.74 14.43 -13.61
C HIS A 41 -10.72 13.43 -14.27
N GLY A 42 -10.43 12.15 -14.24
CA GLY A 42 -11.34 11.13 -14.79
C GLY A 42 -10.99 9.70 -14.36
N GLY A 43 -9.72 9.34 -14.41
CA GLY A 43 -9.24 8.00 -14.13
C GLY A 43 -9.59 7.52 -12.73
N TYR A 44 -9.38 8.34 -11.70
CA TYR A 44 -9.74 7.98 -10.32
C TYR A 44 -11.23 7.64 -10.17
N ALA A 45 -12.10 8.51 -10.70
CA ALA A 45 -13.54 8.29 -10.63
C ALA A 45 -13.95 7.00 -11.37
N HIS A 46 -13.37 6.75 -12.53
CA HIS A 46 -13.61 5.54 -13.32
C HIS A 46 -13.22 4.27 -12.55
N TYR A 47 -12.01 4.22 -11.95
CA TYR A 47 -11.57 3.08 -11.15
C TYR A 47 -12.46 2.84 -9.94
N VAL A 48 -12.74 3.90 -9.16
CA VAL A 48 -13.54 3.77 -7.93
C VAL A 48 -14.99 3.40 -8.24
N GLN A 49 -15.57 3.91 -9.33
CA GLN A 49 -16.90 3.51 -9.77
C GLN A 49 -16.92 2.01 -10.13
N GLY A 50 -15.95 1.52 -10.88
CA GLY A 50 -15.84 0.10 -11.20
C GLY A 50 -15.71 -0.77 -9.95
N TRP A 51 -14.95 -0.33 -8.94
CA TRP A 51 -14.85 -1.05 -7.66
C TRP A 51 -16.17 -1.01 -6.88
N LEU A 52 -16.87 0.13 -6.85
CA LEU A 52 -18.15 0.29 -6.18
C LEU A 52 -19.22 -0.66 -6.76
N ASP A 53 -19.17 -0.87 -8.07
CA ASP A 53 -20.12 -1.75 -8.77
C ASP A 53 -19.79 -3.23 -8.54
N THR A 54 -18.52 -3.59 -8.41
CA THR A 54 -18.07 -4.99 -8.40
C THR A 54 -17.70 -5.54 -7.02
N THR A 55 -17.33 -4.68 -6.03
CA THR A 55 -16.92 -5.19 -4.71
C THR A 55 -18.05 -5.93 -4.00
N ALA A 56 -17.74 -7.12 -3.50
CA ALA A 56 -18.62 -7.90 -2.63
C ALA A 56 -18.65 -7.39 -1.18
N VAL A 57 -17.76 -6.46 -0.81
CA VAL A 57 -17.63 -5.92 0.55
C VAL A 57 -18.63 -4.78 0.75
N GLY A 58 -19.88 -5.13 1.06
CA GLY A 58 -21.00 -4.17 1.14
C GLY A 58 -20.78 -3.02 2.12
N PHE A 59 -20.20 -3.30 3.31
CA PHE A 59 -19.94 -2.27 4.32
C PHE A 59 -18.88 -1.24 3.87
N TYR A 60 -18.10 -1.55 2.84
CA TYR A 60 -17.03 -0.67 2.33
C TYR A 60 -17.54 0.30 1.26
N LYS A 61 -18.69 0.00 0.62
CA LYS A 61 -19.30 0.84 -0.43
C LYS A 61 -19.58 2.29 0.00
N PRO A 62 -20.04 2.59 1.23
CA PRO A 62 -20.21 3.97 1.68
C PRO A 62 -18.91 4.79 1.66
N PHE A 63 -17.79 4.18 2.00
CA PHE A 63 -16.47 4.82 1.91
C PHE A 63 -16.11 5.17 0.46
N LEU A 64 -16.27 4.23 -0.48
CA LEU A 64 -16.01 4.48 -1.90
C LEU A 64 -16.90 5.61 -2.44
N ARG A 65 -18.20 5.62 -2.08
CA ARG A 65 -19.10 6.73 -2.46
C ARG A 65 -18.67 8.07 -1.88
N ALA A 66 -18.12 8.08 -0.66
CA ALA A 66 -17.62 9.31 -0.05
C ALA A 66 -16.43 9.89 -0.82
N THR A 67 -15.51 9.06 -1.30
CA THR A 67 -14.37 9.53 -2.11
C THR A 67 -14.80 10.07 -3.47
N LEU A 68 -15.89 9.55 -4.03
CA LEU A 68 -16.46 10.02 -5.30
C LEU A 68 -17.17 11.38 -5.20
N LYS A 69 -17.41 11.91 -3.99
CA LYS A 69 -17.94 13.29 -3.85
C LYS A 69 -16.91 14.34 -4.26
N PHE A 70 -15.62 14.03 -4.12
CA PHE A 70 -14.51 14.93 -4.47
C PHE A 70 -13.46 14.15 -5.26
N PRO A 71 -13.78 13.64 -6.47
CA PRO A 71 -12.94 12.66 -7.16
C PRO A 71 -11.57 13.21 -7.52
N VAL A 72 -11.48 14.48 -7.95
CA VAL A 72 -10.20 15.12 -8.31
C VAL A 72 -9.30 15.25 -7.09
N ALA A 73 -9.84 15.76 -5.98
CA ALA A 73 -9.07 15.89 -4.73
C ALA A 73 -8.63 14.52 -4.20
N SER A 74 -9.50 13.51 -4.26
CA SER A 74 -9.19 12.14 -3.87
C SER A 74 -8.10 11.52 -4.75
N GLY A 75 -8.14 11.77 -6.06
CA GLY A 75 -7.12 11.29 -6.99
C GLY A 75 -5.72 11.87 -6.69
N TYR A 76 -5.63 13.17 -6.47
CA TYR A 76 -4.37 13.80 -6.06
C TYR A 76 -3.93 13.35 -4.66
N ALA A 77 -4.86 13.21 -3.71
CA ALA A 77 -4.56 12.73 -2.36
C ALA A 77 -3.92 11.33 -2.38
N VAL A 78 -4.42 10.43 -3.23
CA VAL A 78 -3.81 9.10 -3.42
C VAL A 78 -2.39 9.22 -3.97
N GLY A 79 -2.16 10.04 -5.00
CA GLY A 79 -0.83 10.24 -5.56
C GLY A 79 0.17 10.82 -4.55
N ILE A 80 -0.25 11.84 -3.78
CA ILE A 80 0.58 12.44 -2.71
C ILE A 80 0.88 11.41 -1.64
N PHE A 81 -0.12 10.65 -1.21
CA PHE A 81 0.04 9.60 -0.21
C PHE A 81 1.06 8.54 -0.65
N GLU A 82 0.93 8.02 -1.86
CA GLU A 82 1.86 7.03 -2.42
C GLU A 82 3.28 7.61 -2.52
N MET A 83 3.42 8.89 -2.91
CA MET A 83 4.71 9.57 -2.97
C MET A 83 5.38 9.62 -1.59
N LEU A 84 4.63 10.01 -0.56
CA LEU A 84 5.15 10.10 0.81
C LEU A 84 5.56 8.72 1.36
N VAL A 85 4.73 7.70 1.14
CA VAL A 85 5.07 6.31 1.50
C VAL A 85 6.33 5.87 0.77
N GLY A 86 6.40 6.11 -0.53
CA GLY A 86 7.55 5.74 -1.36
C GLY A 86 8.84 6.40 -0.90
N ILE A 87 8.83 7.72 -0.67
CA ILE A 87 10.00 8.47 -0.18
C ILE A 87 10.43 7.94 1.19
N SER A 88 9.47 7.72 2.11
CA SER A 88 9.76 7.14 3.43
C SER A 88 10.45 5.78 3.31
N MET A 89 9.93 4.91 2.43
CA MET A 89 10.49 3.58 2.21
C MET A 89 11.90 3.66 1.58
N VAL A 90 12.14 4.51 0.60
CA VAL A 90 13.47 4.65 -0.04
C VAL A 90 14.49 5.20 0.96
N LEU A 91 14.17 6.30 1.63
CA LEU A 91 15.09 6.96 2.56
C LEU A 91 15.26 6.18 3.88
N GLY A 92 14.34 5.28 4.20
CA GLY A 92 14.32 4.61 5.50
C GLY A 92 14.07 5.58 6.65
N PHE A 93 13.24 6.59 6.42
CA PHE A 93 12.86 7.61 7.39
C PHE A 93 11.40 7.43 7.82
N ALA A 94 11.14 7.40 9.12
CA ALA A 94 9.82 7.19 9.69
C ALA A 94 9.13 5.92 9.13
N VAL A 95 9.90 4.86 8.89
CA VAL A 95 9.43 3.64 8.22
C VAL A 95 8.25 3.01 8.95
N ARG A 96 8.25 2.98 10.29
CA ARG A 96 7.17 2.36 11.06
C ARG A 96 5.80 3.01 10.80
N PRO A 97 5.59 4.31 11.00
CA PRO A 97 4.29 4.91 10.73
C PRO A 97 3.88 4.80 9.26
N PHE A 98 4.80 5.00 8.32
CA PHE A 98 4.49 4.86 6.90
C PHE A 98 4.23 3.41 6.48
N ALA A 99 4.82 2.43 7.14
CA ALA A 99 4.50 1.02 6.91
C ALA A 99 3.07 0.67 7.37
N ILE A 100 2.61 1.20 8.51
CA ILE A 100 1.20 1.05 8.92
C ILE A 100 0.27 1.68 7.87
N LEU A 101 0.57 2.91 7.46
CA LEU A 101 -0.23 3.61 6.45
C LEU A 101 -0.25 2.85 5.11
N GLY A 102 0.90 2.32 4.67
CA GLY A 102 1.00 1.48 3.48
C GLY A 102 0.18 0.19 3.59
N ALA A 103 0.23 -0.48 4.76
CA ALA A 103 -0.58 -1.68 5.00
C ALA A 103 -2.09 -1.37 4.95
N LEU A 104 -2.52 -0.26 5.57
CA LEU A 104 -3.91 0.18 5.52
C LEU A 104 -4.34 0.57 4.09
N PHE A 105 -3.45 1.16 3.31
CA PHE A 105 -3.70 1.49 1.91
C PHE A 105 -3.88 0.22 1.07
N MET A 106 -3.04 -0.79 1.26
CA MET A 106 -3.20 -2.09 0.58
C MET A 106 -4.47 -2.80 1.02
N LEU A 107 -4.85 -2.72 2.30
CA LEU A 107 -6.13 -3.21 2.78
C LEU A 107 -7.32 -2.50 2.11
N ASN A 108 -7.24 -1.17 1.98
CA ASN A 108 -8.24 -0.38 1.26
C ASN A 108 -8.42 -0.88 -0.18
N ILE A 109 -7.33 -1.10 -0.92
CA ILE A 109 -7.41 -1.61 -2.29
C ILE A 109 -7.96 -3.04 -2.29
N ALA A 110 -7.52 -3.91 -1.39
CA ALA A 110 -8.02 -5.27 -1.27
C ALA A 110 -9.55 -5.31 -1.04
N LEU A 111 -10.07 -4.49 -0.12
CA LEU A 111 -11.51 -4.38 0.12
C LEU A 111 -12.28 -3.81 -1.07
N SER A 112 -11.68 -2.87 -1.80
CA SER A 112 -12.28 -2.27 -2.98
C SER A 112 -12.39 -3.25 -4.15
N THR A 113 -11.35 -4.07 -4.34
CA THR A 113 -11.23 -5.01 -5.45
C THR A 113 -11.73 -6.42 -5.13
N TRP A 114 -12.30 -6.64 -3.95
CA TRP A 114 -12.79 -7.94 -3.51
C TRP A 114 -14.07 -8.30 -4.24
N ASN A 115 -13.93 -8.88 -5.42
CA ASN A 115 -15.04 -9.33 -6.25
C ASN A 115 -15.22 -10.84 -6.09
N LEU A 116 -16.43 -11.26 -5.71
CA LEU A 116 -16.77 -12.65 -5.43
C LEU A 116 -17.98 -13.09 -6.28
N PRO A 117 -17.82 -13.32 -7.58
CA PRO A 117 -18.89 -13.88 -8.40
C PRO A 117 -19.34 -15.25 -7.85
N ALA A 118 -20.62 -15.50 -7.84
CA ALA A 118 -21.16 -16.78 -7.39
C ALA A 118 -20.52 -17.96 -8.16
N GLY A 119 -20.16 -19.02 -7.43
CA GLY A 119 -19.51 -20.20 -8.02
C GLY A 119 -18.02 -20.06 -8.30
N THR A 120 -17.38 -18.93 -7.97
CA THR A 120 -15.93 -18.77 -8.13
C THR A 120 -15.18 -19.64 -7.13
N PRO A 121 -14.21 -20.45 -7.54
CA PRO A 121 -13.42 -21.26 -6.61
C PRO A 121 -12.49 -20.41 -5.75
N ALA A 122 -12.24 -20.85 -4.50
CA ALA A 122 -11.48 -20.08 -3.49
C ALA A 122 -10.10 -19.61 -3.97
N TRP A 123 -9.38 -20.41 -4.76
CA TRP A 123 -8.06 -20.06 -5.27
C TRP A 123 -8.10 -18.81 -6.18
N ARG A 124 -9.19 -18.60 -6.91
CA ARG A 124 -9.34 -17.44 -7.79
C ARG A 124 -9.54 -16.15 -6.98
N TYR A 125 -10.19 -16.22 -5.82
CA TYR A 125 -10.27 -15.07 -4.92
C TYR A 125 -8.90 -14.65 -4.41
N LEU A 126 -8.10 -15.61 -3.95
CA LEU A 126 -6.74 -15.35 -3.51
C LEU A 126 -5.87 -14.87 -4.68
N GLY A 127 -6.08 -15.42 -5.88
CA GLY A 127 -5.39 -15.00 -7.11
C GLY A 127 -5.62 -13.52 -7.42
N ASN A 128 -6.84 -13.03 -7.29
CA ASN A 128 -7.17 -11.61 -7.52
C ASN A 128 -6.55 -10.67 -6.47
N GLN A 129 -6.08 -11.20 -5.34
CA GLN A 129 -5.48 -10.44 -4.25
C GLN A 129 -3.96 -10.64 -4.12
N LEU A 130 -3.32 -11.33 -5.10
CA LEU A 130 -1.89 -11.61 -5.07
C LEU A 130 -1.01 -10.36 -5.08
N GLU A 131 -1.52 -9.23 -5.53
CA GLU A 131 -0.80 -7.95 -5.47
C GLU A 131 -1.02 -7.25 -4.12
N ASN A 132 -2.24 -7.29 -3.60
CA ASN A 132 -2.63 -6.49 -2.43
C ASN A 132 -2.25 -7.15 -1.11
N ILE A 133 -2.57 -8.43 -0.91
CA ILE A 133 -2.34 -9.13 0.37
C ILE A 133 -0.86 -9.33 0.66
N PRO A 134 -0.02 -9.85 -0.25
CA PRO A 134 1.42 -9.98 0.00
C PRO A 134 2.11 -8.65 0.27
N LEU A 135 1.71 -7.58 -0.45
CA LEU A 135 2.27 -6.26 -0.25
C LEU A 135 1.86 -5.66 1.10
N MET A 136 0.60 -5.87 1.51
CA MET A 136 0.14 -5.51 2.86
C MET A 136 0.95 -6.22 3.94
N LEU A 137 1.17 -7.53 3.80
CA LEU A 137 1.97 -8.31 4.74
C LEU A 137 3.42 -7.84 4.78
N LEU A 138 3.98 -7.46 3.64
CA LEU A 138 5.34 -6.92 3.56
C LEU A 138 5.47 -5.59 4.30
N PHE A 139 4.48 -4.70 4.20
CA PHE A 139 4.44 -3.49 5.02
C PHE A 139 4.35 -3.79 6.52
N ILE A 140 3.56 -4.79 6.92
CA ILE A 140 3.51 -5.24 8.32
C ILE A 140 4.87 -5.76 8.78
N LEU A 141 5.59 -6.49 7.95
CA LEU A 141 6.96 -6.95 8.23
C LEU A 141 7.93 -5.77 8.38
N PHE A 142 7.84 -4.73 7.55
CA PHE A 142 8.65 -3.52 7.69
C PHE A 142 8.40 -2.81 9.02
N PHE A 143 7.14 -2.74 9.45
CA PHE A 143 6.76 -2.19 10.75
C PHE A 143 7.37 -2.98 11.91
N VAL A 144 7.18 -4.31 11.93
CA VAL A 144 7.63 -5.19 13.00
C VAL A 144 9.15 -5.22 13.10
N HIS A 145 9.84 -5.36 11.97
CA HIS A 145 11.30 -5.41 11.90
C HIS A 145 11.98 -4.06 12.15
N GLY A 146 11.24 -2.94 12.05
CA GLY A 146 11.86 -1.62 12.05
C GLY A 146 12.87 -1.48 10.91
N ALA A 147 12.44 -1.82 9.69
CA ALA A 147 13.30 -1.94 8.51
C ALA A 147 14.06 -0.65 8.13
N GLY A 148 13.71 0.50 8.71
CA GLY A 148 14.41 1.78 8.51
C GLY A 148 15.79 1.87 9.16
N SER A 149 16.12 0.97 10.09
CA SER A 149 17.41 0.99 10.81
C SER A 149 18.59 0.43 9.98
N THR A 150 18.34 -0.28 8.88
CA THR A 150 19.35 -0.83 7.97
C THR A 150 19.25 -0.09 6.64
N PHE A 151 20.34 0.49 6.19
CA PHE A 151 20.39 1.36 5.01
C PHE A 151 19.28 2.44 5.01
N GLY A 152 19.02 3.05 6.18
CA GLY A 152 18.00 4.08 6.33
C GLY A 152 18.36 5.11 7.37
N LEU A 153 17.55 6.17 7.44
CA LEU A 153 17.72 7.29 8.35
C LEU A 153 17.11 7.05 9.75
N ASP A 154 16.32 5.99 9.92
CA ASP A 154 15.80 5.62 11.23
C ASP A 154 16.93 5.09 12.11
N ARG A 155 17.26 5.84 13.17
CA ARG A 155 18.30 5.42 14.11
C ARG A 155 17.83 4.19 14.89
N ARG A 156 18.73 3.20 15.05
CA ARG A 156 18.52 2.14 16.05
C ARG A 156 18.53 2.82 17.43
N LYS A 157 17.39 2.78 18.10
CA LYS A 157 17.32 3.05 19.56
C LYS A 157 17.61 1.79 20.33
#